data_46711b7b73ea7d84dd2902693d19e4b3
#
_entry.id   46711b7b73ea7d84dd2902693d19e4b3
#
_cell.length_a   1.000
_cell.length_b   1.000
_cell.length_c   1.000
_cell.angle_alpha   90.00
_cell.angle_beta   90.00
_cell.angle_gamma   90.00
#
_symmetry.space_group_name_H-M   'P 1'
#
loop_
_entity.id
_entity.type
_entity.pdbx_description
1 polymer ?
#
loop_
_entity_poly.entity_id
_entity_poly.type
_entity_poly.pdbx_seq_one_letter_code
_entity_poly.pdbx_strand_id
1 'polypeptide(L)'
;MSAGLNLAQLEAVNHLGGPCLVLAGAGSGKTRVITHKIARLIQAGLAADRIAAITFTNKAAAEMRERAGQLVGRDAKKVLICTFHALGVRLLREDGEALGLKKQFSILDTDDITSLLKDCGTTTDAATARQWQWAISAWKSARLDAAAALAQARDESERTT
;
A
#
# COMPACT_ATOMS: atom_id res chain seq x y z
N MET A 1 -8.99 -0.29 29.10
CA MET A 1 -8.39 -1.13 28.07
C MET A 1 -6.97 -0.69 27.66
N SER A 2 -6.20 -0.20 28.63
CA SER A 2 -4.79 0.21 28.42
C SER A 2 -3.78 -0.81 28.99
N ALA A 3 -4.24 -1.99 29.38
CA ALA A 3 -3.40 -3.01 30.00
C ALA A 3 -2.22 -3.39 29.06
N GLY A 4 -1.02 -3.05 29.49
CA GLY A 4 0.26 -3.41 28.86
C GLY A 4 0.79 -2.43 27.82
N LEU A 5 0.26 -1.20 27.68
CA LEU A 5 0.91 -0.12 26.95
C LEU A 5 1.80 0.70 27.90
N ASN A 6 2.99 1.11 27.44
CA ASN A 6 3.81 2.08 28.15
C ASN A 6 3.31 3.51 27.90
N LEU A 7 3.86 4.50 28.62
CA LEU A 7 3.39 5.89 28.57
C LEU A 7 3.45 6.47 27.16
N ALA A 8 4.55 6.28 26.42
CA ALA A 8 4.69 6.79 25.05
C ALA A 8 3.69 6.13 24.07
N GLN A 9 3.45 4.82 24.23
CA GLN A 9 2.44 4.12 23.46
C GLN A 9 1.03 4.62 23.76
N LEU A 10 0.75 4.91 25.04
CA LEU A 10 -0.53 5.44 25.49
C LEU A 10 -0.77 6.86 24.94
N GLU A 11 0.26 7.69 24.92
CA GLU A 11 0.23 9.01 24.33
C GLU A 11 -0.11 8.94 22.83
N ALA A 12 0.59 8.11 22.07
CA ALA A 12 0.31 7.88 20.66
C ALA A 12 -1.12 7.37 20.41
N VAL A 13 -1.62 6.47 21.24
CA VAL A 13 -3.00 5.95 21.15
C VAL A 13 -4.03 7.05 21.44
N ASN A 14 -3.80 7.90 22.40
CA ASN A 14 -4.74 8.94 22.82
C ASN A 14 -4.67 10.24 22.01
N HIS A 15 -3.66 10.41 21.16
CA HIS A 15 -3.58 11.55 20.24
C HIS A 15 -4.67 11.43 19.17
N LEU A 16 -5.80 12.11 19.32
CA LEU A 16 -6.95 12.03 18.40
C LEU A 16 -7.09 13.26 17.49
N GLY A 17 -6.31 14.30 17.72
CA GLY A 17 -6.40 15.55 16.98
C GLY A 17 -5.24 15.74 16.00
N GLY A 18 -5.52 15.63 14.70
CA GLY A 18 -4.56 15.93 13.64
C GLY A 18 -3.51 14.85 13.37
N PRO A 19 -2.55 15.13 12.49
CA PRO A 19 -1.47 14.22 12.13
C PRO A 19 -0.54 13.92 13.29
N CYS A 20 -0.07 12.67 13.39
CA CYS A 20 0.87 12.23 14.41
C CYS A 20 1.92 11.30 13.78
N LEU A 21 3.19 11.65 13.92
CA LEU A 21 4.31 10.81 13.54
C LEU A 21 4.85 10.10 14.79
N VAL A 22 4.89 8.77 14.75
CA VAL A 22 5.45 7.94 15.83
C VAL A 22 6.72 7.26 15.34
N LEU A 23 7.86 7.67 15.87
CA LEU A 23 9.16 7.05 15.58
C LEU A 23 9.39 5.89 16.54
N ALA A 24 9.54 4.68 16.00
CA ALA A 24 9.62 3.48 16.81
C ALA A 24 10.46 2.40 16.12
N GLY A 25 11.43 1.85 16.82
CA GLY A 25 12.32 0.78 16.35
C GLY A 25 11.61 -0.57 16.16
N ALA A 26 12.34 -1.56 15.67
CA ALA A 26 11.85 -2.93 15.60
C ALA A 26 11.53 -3.47 17.01
N GLY A 27 10.47 -4.27 17.13
CA GLY A 27 10.08 -4.84 18.43
C GLY A 27 9.41 -3.87 19.44
N SER A 28 9.32 -2.57 19.12
CA SER A 28 8.74 -1.54 20.02
C SER A 28 7.22 -1.62 20.20
N GLY A 29 6.54 -2.56 19.54
CA GLY A 29 5.09 -2.71 19.65
C GLY A 29 4.27 -1.79 18.74
N LYS A 30 4.82 -1.30 17.62
CA LYS A 30 4.09 -0.45 16.64
C LYS A 30 2.71 -0.97 16.26
N THR A 31 2.63 -2.26 15.92
CA THR A 31 1.33 -2.90 15.56
C THR A 31 0.35 -2.86 16.72
N ARG A 32 0.83 -3.02 17.97
CA ARG A 32 0.02 -2.92 19.16
C ARG A 32 -0.54 -1.50 19.36
N VAL A 33 0.28 -0.48 19.14
CA VAL A 33 -0.18 0.92 19.17
C VAL A 33 -1.28 1.15 18.15
N ILE A 34 -1.10 0.69 16.90
CA ILE A 34 -2.10 0.86 15.83
C ILE A 34 -3.43 0.17 16.18
N THR A 35 -3.40 -1.07 16.68
CA THR A 35 -4.64 -1.78 17.04
C THR A 35 -5.38 -1.14 18.21
N HIS A 36 -4.65 -0.64 19.22
CA HIS A 36 -5.25 0.12 20.31
C HIS A 36 -5.76 1.49 19.85
N LYS A 37 -5.08 2.11 18.89
CA LYS A 37 -5.54 3.36 18.26
C LYS A 37 -6.88 3.17 17.55
N ILE A 38 -7.03 2.09 16.78
CA ILE A 38 -8.31 1.73 16.15
C ILE A 38 -9.40 1.62 17.22
N ALA A 39 -9.14 0.87 18.29
CA ALA A 39 -10.10 0.72 19.38
C ALA A 39 -10.45 2.07 20.03
N ARG A 40 -9.46 2.92 20.26
CA ARG A 40 -9.64 4.24 20.86
C ARG A 40 -10.45 5.19 19.97
N LEU A 41 -10.23 5.16 18.64
CA LEU A 41 -11.00 5.94 17.68
C LEU A 41 -12.48 5.54 17.67
N ILE A 42 -12.77 4.24 17.66
CA ILE A 42 -14.14 3.72 17.73
C ILE A 42 -14.81 4.14 19.04
N GLN A 43 -14.10 4.02 20.18
CA GLN A 43 -14.60 4.46 21.50
C GLN A 43 -14.84 5.97 21.57
N ALA A 44 -14.09 6.75 20.80
CA ALA A 44 -14.30 8.19 20.70
C ALA A 44 -15.45 8.57 19.75
N GLY A 45 -16.16 7.58 19.19
CA GLY A 45 -17.34 7.80 18.35
C GLY A 45 -17.08 7.83 16.85
N LEU A 46 -15.82 7.56 16.41
CA LEU A 46 -15.56 7.46 14.97
C LEU A 46 -16.14 6.13 14.43
N ALA A 47 -16.93 6.20 13.39
CA ALA A 47 -17.48 5.03 12.74
C ALA A 47 -16.37 4.12 12.19
N ALA A 48 -16.46 2.81 12.39
CA ALA A 48 -15.42 1.85 12.08
C ALA A 48 -15.10 1.80 10.57
N ASP A 49 -16.07 2.04 9.70
CA ASP A 49 -15.94 2.13 8.24
C ASP A 49 -15.23 3.40 7.74
N ARG A 50 -15.01 4.36 8.64
CA ARG A 50 -14.21 5.57 8.39
C ARG A 50 -12.74 5.42 8.81
N ILE A 51 -12.35 4.24 9.28
CA ILE A 51 -10.98 3.97 9.74
C ILE A 51 -10.27 3.10 8.70
N ALA A 52 -9.10 3.55 8.24
CA ALA A 52 -8.20 2.76 7.41
C ALA A 52 -6.87 2.54 8.15
N ALA A 53 -6.42 1.29 8.23
CA ALA A 53 -5.14 0.90 8.78
C ALA A 53 -4.33 0.15 7.72
N ILE A 54 -3.23 0.74 7.29
CA ILE A 54 -2.47 0.27 6.13
C ILE A 54 -1.11 -0.24 6.58
N THR A 55 -0.69 -1.36 6.02
CA THR A 55 0.60 -1.99 6.33
C THR A 55 1.28 -2.51 5.06
N PHE A 56 2.50 -3.04 5.19
CA PHE A 56 3.27 -3.49 4.03
C PHE A 56 3.00 -4.95 3.63
N THR A 57 2.68 -5.83 4.58
CA THR A 57 2.54 -7.26 4.30
C THR A 57 1.14 -7.78 4.61
N ASN A 58 0.70 -8.78 3.84
CA ASN A 58 -0.58 -9.46 4.09
C ASN A 58 -0.60 -10.14 5.46
N LYS A 59 0.54 -10.67 5.92
CA LYS A 59 0.69 -11.26 7.25
C LYS A 59 0.42 -10.22 8.33
N ALA A 60 1.07 -9.04 8.25
CA ALA A 60 0.83 -7.96 9.22
C ALA A 60 -0.62 -7.45 9.18
N ALA A 61 -1.24 -7.38 8.00
CA ALA A 61 -2.65 -7.02 7.88
C ALA A 61 -3.57 -8.06 8.55
N ALA A 62 -3.28 -9.35 8.39
CA ALA A 62 -4.04 -10.43 9.02
C ALA A 62 -3.92 -10.39 10.57
N GLU A 63 -2.69 -10.27 11.08
CA GLU A 63 -2.44 -10.11 12.52
C GLU A 63 -3.13 -8.87 13.10
N MET A 64 -3.12 -7.76 12.36
CA MET A 64 -3.78 -6.52 12.78
C MET A 64 -5.29 -6.69 12.85
N ARG A 65 -5.93 -7.37 11.89
CA ARG A 65 -7.37 -7.68 11.90
C ARG A 65 -7.74 -8.55 13.09
N GLU A 66 -6.95 -9.59 13.36
CA GLU A 66 -7.18 -10.48 14.49
C GLU A 66 -7.13 -9.70 15.82
N ARG A 67 -6.06 -8.93 16.04
CA ARG A 67 -5.87 -8.14 17.26
C ARG A 67 -6.93 -7.04 17.42
N ALA A 68 -7.32 -6.37 16.34
CA ALA A 68 -8.42 -5.42 16.36
C ALA A 68 -9.73 -6.11 16.71
N GLY A 69 -9.97 -7.32 16.16
CA GLY A 69 -11.13 -8.15 16.51
C GLY A 69 -11.24 -8.47 18.00
N GLN A 70 -10.12 -8.76 18.65
CA GLN A 70 -10.06 -9.00 20.10
C GLN A 70 -10.39 -7.75 20.92
N LEU A 71 -10.10 -6.54 20.40
CA LEU A 71 -10.31 -5.29 21.12
C LEU A 71 -11.71 -4.68 20.90
N VAL A 72 -12.25 -4.76 19.67
CA VAL A 72 -13.50 -4.08 19.30
C VAL A 72 -14.57 -5.02 18.72
N GLY A 73 -14.33 -6.31 18.73
CA GLY A 73 -15.32 -7.31 18.32
C GLY A 73 -15.75 -7.16 16.86
N ARG A 74 -17.07 -7.09 16.64
CA ARG A 74 -17.67 -7.05 15.29
C ARG A 74 -17.29 -5.80 14.51
N ASP A 75 -17.00 -4.69 15.15
CA ASP A 75 -16.65 -3.44 14.48
C ASP A 75 -15.31 -3.52 13.77
N ALA A 76 -14.39 -4.41 14.19
CA ALA A 76 -13.14 -4.65 13.47
C ALA A 76 -13.33 -5.06 12.01
N LYS A 77 -14.45 -5.73 11.68
CA LYS A 77 -14.77 -6.16 10.30
C LYS A 77 -15.10 -5.01 9.36
N LYS A 78 -15.51 -3.85 9.92
CA LYS A 78 -15.82 -2.64 9.14
C LYS A 78 -14.59 -1.78 8.91
N VAL A 79 -13.56 -1.92 9.75
CA VAL A 79 -12.29 -1.18 9.58
C VAL A 79 -11.56 -1.69 8.33
N LEU A 80 -11.13 -0.78 7.47
CA LEU A 80 -10.31 -1.13 6.31
C LEU A 80 -8.88 -1.43 6.76
N ILE A 81 -8.54 -2.70 6.93
CA ILE A 81 -7.17 -3.14 7.27
C ILE A 81 -6.60 -3.89 6.08
N CYS A 82 -5.61 -3.32 5.41
CA CYS A 82 -5.03 -3.89 4.19
C CYS A 82 -3.59 -3.43 3.95
N THR A 83 -2.96 -3.95 2.89
CA THR A 83 -1.68 -3.44 2.39
C THR A 83 -1.89 -2.24 1.48
N PHE A 84 -0.82 -1.44 1.25
CA PHE A 84 -0.86 -0.34 0.27
C PHE A 84 -1.27 -0.83 -1.13
N HIS A 85 -0.75 -1.99 -1.56
CA HIS A 85 -1.12 -2.57 -2.85
C HIS A 85 -2.60 -2.94 -2.91
N ALA A 86 -3.13 -3.58 -1.88
CA ALA A 86 -4.55 -3.94 -1.82
C ALA A 86 -5.46 -2.71 -1.78
N LEU A 87 -5.04 -1.63 -1.09
CA LEU A 87 -5.75 -0.35 -1.13
C LEU A 87 -5.74 0.24 -2.55
N GLY A 88 -4.58 0.26 -3.23
CA GLY A 88 -4.46 0.75 -4.61
C GLY A 88 -5.38 -0.01 -5.57
N VAL A 89 -5.39 -1.35 -5.49
CA VAL A 89 -6.30 -2.19 -6.29
C VAL A 89 -7.76 -1.84 -6.01
N ARG A 90 -8.14 -1.65 -4.75
CA ARG A 90 -9.50 -1.28 -4.38
C ARG A 90 -9.90 0.07 -4.98
N LEU A 91 -9.07 1.10 -4.82
CA LEU A 91 -9.32 2.42 -5.39
C LEU A 91 -9.45 2.37 -6.92
N LEU A 92 -8.54 1.64 -7.58
CA LEU A 92 -8.60 1.48 -9.04
C LEU A 92 -9.81 0.68 -9.53
N ARG A 93 -10.36 -0.22 -8.72
CA ARG A 93 -11.61 -0.93 -9.04
C ARG A 93 -12.85 -0.07 -8.83
N GLU A 94 -12.81 0.84 -7.85
CA GLU A 94 -13.90 1.77 -7.56
C GLU A 94 -13.93 2.93 -8.57
N ASP A 95 -12.77 3.59 -8.81
CA ASP A 95 -12.68 4.85 -9.54
C ASP A 95 -11.84 4.77 -10.84
N GLY A 96 -11.25 3.62 -11.16
CA GLY A 96 -10.35 3.46 -12.30
C GLY A 96 -10.98 3.70 -13.68
N GLU A 97 -12.31 3.68 -13.77
CA GLU A 97 -13.02 4.01 -15.00
C GLU A 97 -12.70 5.43 -15.49
N ALA A 98 -12.48 6.37 -14.56
CA ALA A 98 -12.02 7.72 -14.86
C ALA A 98 -10.62 7.76 -15.51
N LEU A 99 -9.84 6.69 -15.39
CA LEU A 99 -8.52 6.49 -15.99
C LEU A 99 -8.58 5.53 -17.21
N GLY A 100 -9.76 5.17 -17.68
CA GLY A 100 -9.95 4.22 -18.78
C GLY A 100 -9.72 2.75 -18.38
N LEU A 101 -9.61 2.43 -17.09
CA LEU A 101 -9.44 1.06 -16.62
C LEU A 101 -10.78 0.34 -16.52
N LYS A 102 -10.83 -0.90 -17.00
CA LYS A 102 -11.98 -1.78 -16.76
C LYS A 102 -11.98 -2.26 -15.32
N LYS A 103 -13.14 -2.43 -14.70
CA LYS A 103 -13.25 -2.95 -13.31
C LYS A 103 -12.56 -4.31 -13.09
N GLN A 104 -12.47 -5.11 -14.15
CA GLN A 104 -11.85 -6.44 -14.16
C GLN A 104 -10.44 -6.41 -14.76
N PHE A 105 -9.64 -5.38 -14.49
CA PHE A 105 -8.25 -5.37 -14.92
C PHE A 105 -7.43 -6.47 -14.23
N SER A 106 -6.44 -7.00 -14.95
CA SER A 106 -5.47 -7.95 -14.41
C SER A 106 -4.39 -7.23 -13.60
N ILE A 107 -3.92 -7.90 -12.55
CA ILE A 107 -2.77 -7.45 -11.78
C ILE A 107 -1.60 -8.32 -12.22
N LEU A 108 -0.60 -7.71 -12.84
CA LEU A 108 0.59 -8.39 -13.30
C LEU A 108 1.60 -8.50 -12.15
N ASP A 109 2.22 -9.65 -12.01
CA ASP A 109 3.37 -9.82 -11.13
C ASP A 109 4.69 -9.50 -11.85
N THR A 110 5.82 -9.67 -11.16
CA THR A 110 7.14 -9.36 -11.73
C THR A 110 7.50 -10.25 -12.92
N ASP A 111 7.06 -11.50 -12.91
CA ASP A 111 7.35 -12.46 -13.97
C ASP A 111 6.47 -12.17 -15.20
N ASP A 112 5.21 -11.85 -14.98
CA ASP A 112 4.29 -11.37 -16.03
C ASP A 112 4.84 -10.13 -16.73
N ILE A 113 5.29 -9.12 -15.96
CA ILE A 113 5.87 -7.90 -16.50
C ILE A 113 7.15 -8.20 -17.29
N THR A 114 8.02 -9.06 -16.76
CA THR A 114 9.25 -9.45 -17.44
C THR A 114 8.96 -10.15 -18.77
N SER A 115 7.98 -11.05 -18.80
CA SER A 115 7.55 -11.74 -20.02
C SER A 115 6.99 -10.74 -21.03
N LEU A 116 6.11 -9.86 -20.61
CA LEU A 116 5.51 -8.83 -21.47
C LEU A 116 6.61 -7.91 -22.08
N LEU A 117 7.58 -7.49 -21.29
CA LEU A 117 8.67 -6.63 -21.77
C LEU A 117 9.58 -7.37 -22.75
N LYS A 118 9.83 -8.66 -22.55
CA LYS A 118 10.56 -9.47 -23.54
C LYS A 118 9.82 -9.56 -24.87
N ASP A 119 8.52 -9.80 -24.82
CA ASP A 119 7.70 -9.90 -26.02
C ASP A 119 7.63 -8.58 -26.76
N CYS A 120 7.37 -7.47 -26.08
CA CYS A 120 7.30 -6.14 -26.68
C CYS A 120 8.65 -5.66 -27.24
N GLY A 121 9.72 -5.88 -26.50
CA GLY A 121 11.07 -5.46 -26.88
C GLY A 121 11.83 -6.47 -27.72
N THR A 122 11.19 -7.59 -28.14
CA THR A 122 11.79 -8.65 -28.96
C THR A 122 13.12 -9.17 -28.41
N THR A 123 13.28 -9.24 -27.09
CA THR A 123 14.48 -9.75 -26.41
C THR A 123 14.19 -11.05 -25.66
N THR A 124 15.18 -11.95 -25.62
CA THR A 124 15.15 -13.13 -24.76
C THR A 124 15.88 -12.91 -23.44
N ASP A 125 16.62 -11.81 -23.32
CA ASP A 125 17.44 -11.51 -22.15
C ASP A 125 16.63 -10.94 -20.99
N ALA A 126 16.65 -11.66 -19.87
CA ALA A 126 15.95 -11.22 -18.66
C ALA A 126 16.61 -10.02 -17.95
N ALA A 127 17.90 -9.79 -18.14
CA ALA A 127 18.58 -8.64 -17.55
C ALA A 127 18.17 -7.35 -18.25
N THR A 128 18.09 -7.37 -19.57
CA THR A 128 17.58 -6.28 -20.40
C THR A 128 16.13 -5.94 -20.04
N ALA A 129 15.26 -6.94 -19.96
CA ALA A 129 13.84 -6.72 -19.57
C ALA A 129 13.70 -6.09 -18.17
N ARG A 130 14.57 -6.46 -17.21
CA ARG A 130 14.57 -5.82 -15.87
C ARG A 130 15.06 -4.38 -15.91
N GLN A 131 16.04 -4.05 -16.73
CA GLN A 131 16.49 -2.67 -16.92
C GLN A 131 15.35 -1.80 -17.47
N TRP A 132 14.62 -2.28 -18.46
CA TRP A 132 13.44 -1.62 -18.99
C TRP A 132 12.35 -1.45 -17.93
N GLN A 133 12.08 -2.48 -17.14
CA GLN A 133 11.14 -2.40 -16.02
C GLN A 133 11.50 -1.28 -15.03
N TRP A 134 12.78 -1.14 -14.70
CA TRP A 134 13.23 -0.08 -13.80
C TRP A 134 13.10 1.31 -14.44
N ALA A 135 13.44 1.47 -15.72
CA ALA A 135 13.25 2.72 -16.44
C ALA A 135 11.77 3.14 -16.48
N ILE A 136 10.88 2.23 -16.87
CA ILE A 136 9.44 2.46 -16.88
C ILE A 136 8.93 2.83 -15.48
N SER A 137 9.37 2.12 -14.45
CA SER A 137 8.97 2.39 -13.07
C SER A 137 9.40 3.79 -12.62
N ALA A 138 10.61 4.22 -12.98
CA ALA A 138 11.11 5.56 -12.69
C ALA A 138 10.30 6.64 -13.43
N TRP A 139 10.02 6.46 -14.71
CA TRP A 139 9.21 7.39 -15.51
C TRP A 139 7.77 7.51 -14.97
N LYS A 140 7.14 6.40 -14.66
CA LYS A 140 5.79 6.39 -14.04
C LYS A 140 5.78 7.07 -12.68
N SER A 141 6.82 6.87 -11.87
CA SER A 141 6.98 7.54 -10.57
C SER A 141 7.17 9.05 -10.73
N ALA A 142 7.83 9.48 -11.82
CA ALA A 142 7.97 10.88 -12.21
C ALA A 142 6.71 11.44 -12.92
N ARG A 143 5.65 10.63 -13.08
CA ARG A 143 4.40 10.99 -13.78
C ARG A 143 4.61 11.37 -15.24
N LEU A 144 5.60 10.79 -15.91
CA LEU A 144 5.81 10.97 -17.33
C LEU A 144 4.86 10.06 -18.11
N ASP A 145 4.27 10.60 -19.17
CA ASP A 145 3.62 9.80 -20.21
C ASP A 145 4.65 9.22 -21.19
N ALA A 146 4.22 8.40 -22.13
CA ALA A 146 5.11 7.75 -23.08
C ALA A 146 5.91 8.75 -23.95
N ALA A 147 5.32 9.87 -24.36
CA ALA A 147 5.98 10.89 -25.17
C ALA A 147 7.06 11.62 -24.38
N ALA A 148 6.75 12.00 -23.13
CA ALA A 148 7.70 12.65 -22.24
C ALA A 148 8.84 11.70 -21.81
N ALA A 149 8.53 10.42 -21.60
CA ALA A 149 9.54 9.39 -21.32
C ALA A 149 10.49 9.20 -22.49
N LEU A 150 9.99 9.09 -23.71
CA LEU A 150 10.80 9.00 -24.92
C LEU A 150 11.75 10.19 -25.10
N ALA A 151 11.28 11.42 -24.80
CA ALA A 151 12.10 12.62 -24.85
C ALA A 151 13.25 12.63 -23.80
N GLN A 152 13.11 11.87 -22.72
CA GLN A 152 14.12 11.76 -21.64
C GLN A 152 14.95 10.47 -21.74
N ALA A 153 14.69 9.60 -22.70
CA ALA A 153 15.45 8.38 -22.92
C ALA A 153 16.92 8.70 -23.24
N ARG A 154 17.83 8.03 -22.54
CA ARG A 154 19.28 8.31 -22.56
C ARG A 154 20.00 7.60 -23.69
N ASP A 155 19.48 6.45 -24.08
CA ASP A 155 20.06 5.60 -25.10
C ASP A 155 18.98 4.89 -25.94
N GLU A 156 19.42 4.12 -26.94
CA GLU A 156 18.53 3.38 -27.84
C GLU A 156 17.75 2.28 -27.10
N SER A 157 18.33 1.68 -26.07
CA SER A 157 17.66 0.66 -25.25
C SER A 157 16.46 1.24 -24.49
N GLU A 158 16.63 2.44 -23.89
CA GLU A 158 15.53 3.14 -23.23
C GLU A 158 14.47 3.64 -24.23
N ARG A 159 14.85 3.98 -25.46
CA ARG A 159 13.91 4.40 -26.53
C ARG A 159 13.06 3.26 -27.04
N THR A 160 13.55 2.04 -26.98
CA THR A 160 12.83 0.84 -27.43
C THR A 160 11.83 0.37 -26.36
N THR A 161 11.94 0.85 -25.13
CA THR A 161 11.08 0.53 -23.99
C THR A 161 9.80 1.31 -23.98
#